data_71f7f6cce091b886e3baf0fb8b84186a
#
_entry.id   71f7f6cce091b886e3baf0fb8b84186a
#
_cell.length_a   1.000
_cell.length_b   1.000
_cell.length_c   1.000
_cell.angle_alpha   90.00
_cell.angle_beta   90.00
_cell.angle_gamma   90.00
#
_symmetry.space_group_name_H-M   'P 1'
#
loop_
_entity.id
_entity.type
_entity.pdbx_description
1 polymer ?
#
loop_
_entity_poly.entity_id
_entity_poly.type
_entity_poly.pdbx_seq_one_letter_code
_entity_poly.pdbx_strand_id
1 'polypeptide(L)'
;LITPWNFPIAIPTWKLAPALIAGNALVMKPATYGAAGALHLIRALEQAGIPRGVVNLVIGRGAMFGKAMVEHPAVRALSFTGSVEVGNALKRALASRNLRVQLELGSKNPFLVWRDADLDDAARLATEGAFFYAGQKCTATSRVIVHQEVYEPFREKLIAATNALVMGEPLDE
;
A
#
# COMPACT_ATOMS: atom_id res chain seq x y z
N LEU A 1 0.19 -0.16 14.29
CA LEU A 1 0.08 -0.06 12.82
C LEU A 1 1.44 0.28 12.22
N ILE A 2 1.82 -0.37 11.12
CA ILE A 2 3.01 -0.03 10.33
C ILE A 2 2.57 0.18 8.90
N THR A 3 2.90 1.33 8.30
CA THR A 3 2.39 1.72 6.98
C THR A 3 3.51 2.15 6.02
N PRO A 4 3.35 1.92 4.72
CA PRO A 4 4.33 2.27 3.70
C PRO A 4 4.29 3.75 3.33
N TRP A 5 5.12 4.13 2.38
CA TRP A 5 5.30 5.51 1.92
C TRP A 5 4.42 5.88 0.71
N ASN A 6 3.97 4.89 -0.06
CA ASN A 6 3.32 5.14 -1.36
C ASN A 6 1.88 5.68 -1.26
N PHE A 7 1.17 5.41 -0.17
CA PHE A 7 -0.13 6.02 0.15
C PHE A 7 -0.10 6.52 1.60
N PRO A 8 0.61 7.63 1.87
CA PRO A 8 0.97 8.05 3.23
C PRO A 8 -0.21 8.54 4.09
N ILE A 9 -1.36 8.79 3.49
CA ILE A 9 -2.60 9.16 4.19
C ILE A 9 -3.62 8.02 4.09
N ALA A 10 -3.87 7.51 2.89
CA ALA A 10 -4.93 6.52 2.67
C ALA A 10 -4.69 5.22 3.44
N ILE A 11 -3.52 4.59 3.33
CA ILE A 11 -3.25 3.33 4.04
C ILE A 11 -3.29 3.48 5.57
N PRO A 12 -2.66 4.52 6.17
CA PRO A 12 -2.89 4.79 7.59
C PRO A 12 -4.36 4.90 7.96
N THR A 13 -5.14 5.66 7.20
CA THR A 13 -6.57 5.87 7.47
C THR A 13 -7.37 4.58 7.37
N TRP A 14 -7.14 3.75 6.37
CA TRP A 14 -7.83 2.45 6.20
C TRP A 14 -7.61 1.49 7.36
N LYS A 15 -6.47 1.60 8.04
CA LYS A 15 -6.15 0.77 9.22
C LYS A 15 -6.61 1.42 10.53
N LEU A 16 -6.46 2.73 10.62
CA LEU A 16 -6.73 3.50 11.81
C LEU A 16 -8.24 3.62 12.08
N ALA A 17 -9.04 3.95 11.06
CA ALA A 17 -10.47 4.17 11.24
C ALA A 17 -11.20 2.94 11.82
N PRO A 18 -11.09 1.74 11.25
CA PRO A 18 -11.73 0.56 11.84
C PRO A 18 -11.18 0.20 13.21
N ALA A 19 -9.89 0.43 13.47
CA ALA A 19 -9.31 0.17 14.78
C ALA A 19 -9.89 1.11 15.86
N LEU A 20 -10.07 2.39 15.54
CA LEU A 20 -10.68 3.37 16.46
C LEU A 20 -12.16 3.09 16.71
N ILE A 21 -12.94 2.79 15.67
CA ILE A 21 -14.36 2.43 15.80
C ILE A 21 -14.54 1.21 16.71
N ALA A 22 -13.59 0.26 16.64
CA ALA A 22 -13.58 -0.91 17.51
C ALA A 22 -13.02 -0.63 18.93
N GLY A 23 -12.78 0.63 19.30
CA GLY A 23 -12.36 1.03 20.65
C GLY A 23 -10.91 0.75 21.00
N ASN A 24 -10.02 0.59 20.01
CA ASN A 24 -8.61 0.32 20.26
C ASN A 24 -7.79 1.61 20.41
N ALA A 25 -6.86 1.60 21.35
CA ALA A 25 -5.72 2.51 21.32
C ALA A 25 -4.63 1.94 20.39
N LEU A 26 -3.88 2.79 19.73
CA LEU A 26 -2.91 2.37 18.73
C LEU A 26 -1.62 3.19 18.72
N VAL A 27 -0.56 2.52 18.31
CA VAL A 27 0.72 3.14 17.96
C VAL A 27 0.90 3.00 16.46
N MET A 28 1.12 4.12 15.77
CA MET A 28 1.29 4.18 14.32
C MET A 28 2.73 4.56 13.96
N LYS A 29 3.35 3.73 13.15
CA LYS A 29 4.67 4.00 12.56
C LYS A 29 4.56 4.07 11.04
N PRO A 30 4.52 5.25 10.44
CA PRO A 30 4.60 5.41 8.99
C PRO A 30 6.03 5.17 8.49
N ALA A 31 6.17 4.92 7.18
CA ALA A 31 7.48 5.01 6.55
C ALA A 31 8.03 6.45 6.68
N THR A 32 9.35 6.58 6.73
CA THR A 32 10.01 7.88 6.95
C THR A 32 9.59 8.91 5.88
N TYR A 33 9.51 8.50 4.61
CA TYR A 33 9.07 9.37 3.51
C TYR A 33 7.58 9.75 3.58
N GLY A 34 6.76 9.02 4.31
CA GLY A 34 5.35 9.31 4.54
C GLY A 34 5.05 10.05 5.85
N ALA A 35 6.08 10.41 6.63
CA ALA A 35 5.92 10.92 7.99
C ALA A 35 5.16 12.26 8.05
N ALA A 36 5.37 13.15 7.10
CA ALA A 36 4.66 14.44 7.03
C ALA A 36 3.15 14.25 6.86
N GLY A 37 2.73 13.38 5.91
CA GLY A 37 1.32 13.04 5.72
C GLY A 37 0.68 12.43 6.98
N ALA A 38 1.40 11.52 7.64
CA ALA A 38 0.95 10.94 8.89
C ALA A 38 0.79 11.97 10.02
N LEU A 39 1.69 12.95 10.11
CA LEU A 39 1.59 14.04 11.10
C LEU A 39 0.35 14.90 10.84
N HIS A 40 0.03 15.22 9.59
CA HIS A 40 -1.20 15.95 9.25
C HIS A 40 -2.45 15.15 9.64
N LEU A 41 -2.45 13.84 9.42
CA LEU A 41 -3.54 12.98 9.85
C LEU A 41 -3.73 13.01 11.37
N ILE A 42 -2.65 12.92 12.16
CA ILE A 42 -2.71 13.00 13.61
C ILE A 42 -3.28 14.34 14.07
N ARG A 43 -2.83 15.45 13.48
CA ARG A 43 -3.36 16.79 13.79
C ARG A 43 -4.86 16.90 13.50
N ALA A 44 -5.32 16.35 12.40
CA ALA A 44 -6.74 16.31 12.08
C ALA A 44 -7.55 15.51 13.11
N LEU A 45 -7.01 14.39 13.60
CA LEU A 45 -7.63 13.59 14.66
C LEU A 45 -7.68 14.33 16.01
N GLU A 46 -6.62 15.06 16.37
CA GLU A 46 -6.60 15.91 17.55
C GLU A 46 -7.68 17.01 17.47
N GLN A 47 -7.79 17.68 16.30
CA GLN A 47 -8.82 18.69 16.05
C GLN A 47 -10.24 18.10 16.09
N ALA A 48 -10.40 16.85 15.67
CA ALA A 48 -11.66 16.11 15.77
C ALA A 48 -12.00 15.61 17.18
N GLY A 49 -11.15 15.89 18.17
CA GLY A 49 -11.41 15.56 19.59
C GLY A 49 -11.04 14.13 19.99
N ILE A 50 -10.20 13.44 19.24
CA ILE A 50 -9.69 12.12 19.66
C ILE A 50 -8.87 12.31 20.96
N PRO A 51 -9.18 11.57 22.04
CA PRO A 51 -8.49 11.73 23.32
C PRO A 51 -6.98 11.42 23.21
N ARG A 52 -6.19 12.14 24.01
CA ARG A 52 -4.75 11.89 24.10
C ARG A 52 -4.44 10.45 24.49
N GLY A 53 -3.42 9.86 23.87
CA GLY A 53 -3.00 8.48 24.12
C GLY A 53 -3.79 7.42 23.34
N VAL A 54 -4.89 7.76 22.68
CA VAL A 54 -5.63 6.82 21.83
C VAL A 54 -4.88 6.56 20.53
N VAL A 55 -4.33 7.61 19.89
CA VAL A 55 -3.47 7.48 18.70
C VAL A 55 -2.10 8.07 18.99
N ASN A 56 -1.06 7.25 18.83
CA ASN A 56 0.32 7.63 19.14
C ASN A 56 1.19 7.46 17.90
N LEU A 57 1.80 8.54 17.42
CA LEU A 57 2.70 8.53 16.27
C LEU A 57 4.14 8.31 16.70
N VAL A 58 4.81 7.37 16.06
CA VAL A 58 6.25 7.13 16.24
C VAL A 58 6.95 7.18 14.88
N ILE A 59 7.97 8.03 14.78
CA ILE A 59 8.81 8.16 13.60
C ILE A 59 10.19 7.59 13.89
N GLY A 60 10.70 6.73 13.02
CA GLY A 60 12.02 6.12 13.22
C GLY A 60 12.29 4.94 12.29
N ARG A 61 13.44 4.32 12.48
CA ARG A 61 13.88 3.17 11.69
C ARG A 61 12.98 1.96 11.91
N GLY A 62 12.54 1.33 10.82
CA GLY A 62 11.61 0.19 10.86
C GLY A 62 12.08 -0.99 11.69
N ALA A 63 13.36 -1.34 11.61
CA ALA A 63 13.93 -2.48 12.35
C ALA A 63 13.85 -2.30 13.88
N MET A 64 14.17 -1.12 14.40
CA MET A 64 14.09 -0.83 15.84
C MET A 64 12.66 -0.90 16.34
N PHE A 65 11.75 -0.25 15.62
CA PHE A 65 10.35 -0.21 15.99
C PHE A 65 9.69 -1.59 15.85
N GLY A 66 9.99 -2.30 14.76
CA GLY A 66 9.47 -3.64 14.51
C GLY A 66 9.82 -4.60 15.66
N LYS A 67 11.06 -4.59 16.12
CA LYS A 67 11.51 -5.39 17.27
C LYS A 67 10.72 -5.03 18.54
N ALA A 68 10.65 -3.75 18.89
CA ALA A 68 9.93 -3.28 20.08
C ALA A 68 8.44 -3.67 20.04
N MET A 69 7.79 -3.54 18.87
CA MET A 69 6.38 -3.91 18.70
C MET A 69 6.15 -5.42 18.81
N VAL A 70 7.07 -6.22 18.28
CA VAL A 70 7.00 -7.68 18.34
C VAL A 70 7.15 -8.18 19.78
N GLU A 71 8.05 -7.58 20.56
CA GLU A 71 8.40 -8.05 21.89
C GLU A 71 7.47 -7.51 22.99
N HIS A 72 6.83 -6.35 22.77
CA HIS A 72 6.08 -5.67 23.84
C HIS A 72 4.78 -6.41 24.20
N PRO A 73 4.56 -6.78 25.46
CA PRO A 73 3.44 -7.61 25.89
C PRO A 73 2.05 -6.92 25.74
N ALA A 74 2.00 -5.60 25.77
CA ALA A 74 0.75 -4.85 25.59
C ALA A 74 0.26 -4.82 24.13
N VAL A 75 1.09 -5.19 23.16
CA VAL A 75 0.66 -5.30 21.77
C VAL A 75 -0.20 -6.53 21.58
N ARG A 76 -1.46 -6.34 21.21
CA ARG A 76 -2.46 -7.40 21.02
C ARG A 76 -2.79 -7.67 19.55
N ALA A 77 -2.49 -6.72 18.67
CA ALA A 77 -2.68 -6.86 17.24
C ALA A 77 -1.59 -6.08 16.48
N LEU A 78 -1.19 -6.60 15.33
CA LEU A 78 -0.31 -5.91 14.39
C LEU A 78 -0.99 -5.84 13.03
N SER A 79 -1.16 -4.62 12.50
CA SER A 79 -1.52 -4.41 11.10
C SER A 79 -0.34 -3.77 10.37
N PHE A 80 0.18 -4.47 9.38
CA PHE A 80 1.34 -4.10 8.59
C PHE A 80 0.97 -3.99 7.11
N THR A 81 1.42 -2.94 6.44
CA THR A 81 1.48 -2.86 4.97
C THR A 81 2.89 -2.49 4.56
N GLY A 82 3.47 -3.27 3.65
CA GLY A 82 4.84 -3.04 3.17
C GLY A 82 5.38 -4.18 2.31
N SER A 83 6.70 -4.40 2.34
CA SER A 83 7.33 -5.44 1.54
C SER A 83 7.00 -6.86 2.03
N VAL A 84 6.97 -7.79 1.09
CA VAL A 84 6.78 -9.24 1.36
C VAL A 84 7.84 -9.77 2.32
N GLU A 85 9.08 -9.34 2.15
CA GLU A 85 10.21 -9.75 3.01
C GLU A 85 9.97 -9.38 4.47
N VAL A 86 9.67 -8.11 4.75
CA VAL A 86 9.41 -7.62 6.11
C VAL A 86 8.14 -8.24 6.69
N GLY A 87 7.07 -8.37 5.90
CA GLY A 87 5.83 -9.02 6.34
C GLY A 87 6.05 -10.47 6.77
N ASN A 88 6.82 -11.23 6.00
CA ASN A 88 7.18 -12.61 6.34
C ASN A 88 8.09 -12.69 7.58
N ALA A 89 9.01 -11.75 7.75
CA ALA A 89 9.85 -11.67 8.96
C ALA A 89 8.99 -11.39 10.21
N LEU A 90 8.06 -10.45 10.14
CA LEU A 90 7.10 -10.16 11.21
C LEU A 90 6.22 -11.36 11.52
N LYS A 91 5.70 -12.06 10.51
CA LYS A 91 4.90 -13.27 10.68
C LYS A 91 5.67 -14.35 11.46
N ARG A 92 6.92 -14.59 11.09
CA ARG A 92 7.78 -15.57 11.82
C ARG A 92 8.05 -15.12 13.25
N ALA A 93 8.40 -13.86 13.46
CA ALA A 93 8.71 -13.34 14.79
C ALA A 93 7.50 -13.36 15.74
N LEU A 94 6.28 -13.28 15.20
CA LEU A 94 5.04 -13.28 15.98
C LEU A 94 4.40 -14.69 16.11
N ALA A 95 4.96 -15.70 15.48
CA ALA A 95 4.34 -17.04 15.41
C ALA A 95 4.08 -17.69 16.79
N SER A 96 4.91 -17.40 17.79
CA SER A 96 4.76 -17.88 19.15
C SER A 96 3.82 -17.05 20.03
N ARG A 97 3.32 -15.92 19.51
CA ARG A 97 2.45 -15.00 20.26
C ARG A 97 1.00 -15.15 19.83
N ASN A 98 0.10 -15.23 20.80
CA ASN A 98 -1.33 -15.22 20.56
C ASN A 98 -1.83 -13.80 20.30
N LEU A 99 -1.55 -13.24 19.11
CA LEU A 99 -2.04 -11.94 18.69
C LEU A 99 -2.55 -11.95 17.24
N ARG A 100 -3.42 -11.01 16.92
CA ARG A 100 -3.95 -10.85 15.56
C ARG A 100 -2.93 -10.15 14.67
N VAL A 101 -2.65 -10.73 13.51
CA VAL A 101 -1.72 -10.18 12.52
C VAL A 101 -2.44 -10.02 11.19
N GLN A 102 -2.47 -8.78 10.69
CA GLN A 102 -2.92 -8.46 9.34
C GLN A 102 -1.70 -8.01 8.53
N LEU A 103 -1.48 -8.63 7.39
CA LEU A 103 -0.39 -8.32 6.47
C LEU A 103 -0.97 -7.97 5.10
N GLU A 104 -0.69 -6.75 4.66
CA GLU A 104 -0.95 -6.29 3.30
C GLU A 104 0.41 -6.08 2.62
N LEU A 105 0.67 -6.83 1.57
CA LEU A 105 2.01 -6.95 0.99
C LEU A 105 2.01 -6.60 -0.49
N GLY A 106 3.22 -6.47 -1.05
CA GLY A 106 3.40 -6.30 -2.49
C GLY A 106 2.91 -7.52 -3.26
N SER A 107 2.50 -7.31 -4.50
CA SER A 107 1.96 -8.33 -5.39
C SER A 107 2.58 -8.23 -6.80
N LYS A 108 2.26 -9.21 -7.62
CA LYS A 108 2.54 -9.28 -9.06
C LYS A 108 1.21 -9.45 -9.80
N ASN A 109 0.40 -8.38 -9.78
CA ASN A 109 -0.98 -8.42 -10.27
C ASN A 109 -1.03 -8.73 -11.77
N PRO A 110 -1.77 -9.75 -12.19
CA PRO A 110 -2.01 -10.03 -13.59
C PRO A 110 -3.17 -9.17 -14.11
N PHE A 111 -3.08 -8.79 -15.38
CA PHE A 111 -4.16 -8.23 -16.17
C PHE A 111 -4.50 -9.22 -17.27
N LEU A 112 -5.75 -9.64 -17.37
CA LEU A 112 -6.19 -10.67 -18.31
C LEU A 112 -6.89 -10.01 -19.51
N VAL A 113 -6.44 -10.36 -20.72
CA VAL A 113 -7.08 -9.94 -21.97
C VAL A 113 -7.58 -11.18 -22.70
N TRP A 114 -8.89 -11.36 -22.73
CA TRP A 114 -9.51 -12.50 -23.40
C TRP A 114 -9.85 -12.15 -24.85
N ARG A 115 -10.21 -13.13 -25.67
CA ARG A 115 -10.43 -12.99 -27.11
C ARG A 115 -11.57 -12.04 -27.50
N ASP A 116 -12.52 -11.81 -26.64
CA ASP A 116 -13.70 -10.94 -26.83
C ASP A 116 -13.56 -9.58 -26.15
N ALA A 117 -12.36 -9.24 -25.66
CA ALA A 117 -12.09 -7.96 -25.03
C ALA A 117 -12.09 -6.82 -26.04
N ASP A 118 -12.54 -5.63 -25.65
CA ASP A 118 -12.22 -4.39 -26.36
C ASP A 118 -10.73 -4.10 -26.19
N LEU A 119 -9.96 -4.23 -27.27
CA LEU A 119 -8.50 -4.13 -27.23
C LEU A 119 -8.01 -2.70 -27.02
N ASP A 120 -8.76 -1.68 -27.43
CA ASP A 120 -8.40 -0.28 -27.22
C ASP A 120 -8.54 0.07 -25.74
N ASP A 121 -9.67 -0.28 -25.15
CA ASP A 121 -9.90 -0.07 -23.73
C ASP A 121 -8.98 -0.93 -22.86
N ALA A 122 -8.75 -2.18 -23.23
CA ALA A 122 -7.81 -3.07 -22.53
C ALA A 122 -6.37 -2.52 -22.54
N ALA A 123 -5.88 -1.99 -23.68
CA ALA A 123 -4.56 -1.40 -23.77
C ALA A 123 -4.43 -0.13 -22.94
N ARG A 124 -5.45 0.74 -22.98
CA ARG A 124 -5.53 1.94 -22.13
C ARG A 124 -5.49 1.56 -20.64
N LEU A 125 -6.36 0.67 -20.20
CA LEU A 125 -6.44 0.23 -18.79
C LEU A 125 -5.18 -0.49 -18.32
N ALA A 126 -4.55 -1.31 -19.17
CA ALA A 126 -3.29 -1.97 -18.84
C ALA A 126 -2.15 -0.94 -18.66
N THR A 127 -2.10 0.07 -19.53
CA THR A 127 -1.12 1.16 -19.47
C THR A 127 -1.32 2.00 -18.19
N GLU A 128 -2.53 2.46 -17.93
CA GLU A 128 -2.87 3.20 -16.71
C GLU A 128 -2.60 2.37 -15.44
N GLY A 129 -2.99 1.10 -15.47
CA GLY A 129 -2.77 0.17 -14.36
C GLY A 129 -1.29 -0.05 -14.04
N ALA A 130 -0.44 -0.09 -15.05
CA ALA A 130 1.00 -0.32 -14.91
C ALA A 130 1.78 0.93 -14.53
N PHE A 131 1.49 2.07 -15.15
CA PHE A 131 2.38 3.25 -15.12
C PHE A 131 1.83 4.43 -14.31
N PHE A 132 0.50 4.52 -14.09
CA PHE A 132 -0.05 5.57 -13.26
C PHE A 132 0.60 5.57 -11.87
N TYR A 133 0.99 6.75 -11.39
CA TYR A 133 1.74 6.91 -10.14
C TYR A 133 3.11 6.20 -10.18
N ALA A 134 3.74 6.15 -11.34
CA ALA A 134 4.99 5.43 -11.61
C ALA A 134 4.96 3.95 -11.18
N GLY A 135 3.78 3.31 -11.21
CA GLY A 135 3.59 1.93 -10.77
C GLY A 135 3.77 1.68 -9.27
N GLN A 136 3.85 2.73 -8.45
CA GLN A 136 4.13 2.64 -7.00
C GLN A 136 2.90 2.22 -6.19
N LYS A 137 2.15 1.25 -6.69
CA LYS A 137 0.93 0.71 -6.07
C LYS A 137 1.05 -0.80 -5.88
N CYS A 138 0.55 -1.30 -4.75
CA CYS A 138 0.42 -2.76 -4.53
C CYS A 138 -0.53 -3.41 -5.54
N THR A 139 -1.43 -2.63 -6.15
CA THR A 139 -2.39 -3.04 -7.17
C THR A 139 -1.93 -2.77 -8.60
N ALA A 140 -0.70 -2.25 -8.82
CA ALA A 140 -0.22 -1.99 -10.17
C ALA A 140 -0.16 -3.26 -11.01
N THR A 141 -0.57 -3.14 -12.28
CA THR A 141 -0.42 -4.22 -13.26
C THR A 141 1.06 -4.51 -13.47
N SER A 142 1.49 -5.74 -13.23
CA SER A 142 2.90 -6.14 -13.38
C SER A 142 3.13 -7.18 -14.47
N ARG A 143 2.06 -7.77 -14.98
CA ARG A 143 2.06 -8.66 -16.13
C ARG A 143 0.71 -8.64 -16.84
N VAL A 144 0.72 -8.79 -18.15
CA VAL A 144 -0.48 -8.95 -18.95
C VAL A 144 -0.49 -10.36 -19.53
N ILE A 145 -1.60 -11.07 -19.34
CA ILE A 145 -1.84 -12.42 -19.85
C ILE A 145 -2.88 -12.28 -20.95
N VAL A 146 -2.48 -12.53 -22.18
CA VAL A 146 -3.28 -12.24 -23.37
C VAL A 146 -3.65 -13.54 -24.08
N HIS A 147 -4.91 -13.70 -24.48
CA HIS A 147 -5.33 -14.82 -25.32
C HIS A 147 -4.58 -14.79 -26.67
N GLN A 148 -4.14 -15.95 -27.14
CA GLN A 148 -3.27 -16.06 -28.33
C GLN A 148 -3.86 -15.39 -29.58
N GLU A 149 -5.15 -15.51 -29.81
CA GLU A 149 -5.83 -14.93 -30.99
C GLU A 149 -5.76 -13.41 -31.06
N VAL A 150 -5.65 -12.73 -29.92
CA VAL A 150 -5.63 -11.26 -29.83
C VAL A 150 -4.28 -10.70 -29.37
N TYR A 151 -3.27 -11.57 -29.28
CA TYR A 151 -1.97 -11.18 -28.74
C TYR A 151 -1.29 -10.07 -29.56
N GLU A 152 -1.13 -10.26 -30.88
CA GLU A 152 -0.42 -9.27 -31.71
C GLU A 152 -1.19 -7.94 -31.79
N PRO A 153 -2.50 -7.89 -32.11
CA PRO A 153 -3.21 -6.61 -32.16
C PRO A 153 -3.26 -5.91 -30.79
N PHE A 154 -3.36 -6.66 -29.70
CA PHE A 154 -3.29 -6.06 -28.35
C PHE A 154 -1.89 -5.50 -28.06
N ARG A 155 -0.83 -6.24 -28.39
CA ARG A 155 0.56 -5.81 -28.19
C ARG A 155 0.86 -4.50 -28.90
N GLU A 156 0.43 -4.35 -30.15
CA GLU A 156 0.60 -3.12 -30.92
C GLU A 156 -0.10 -1.92 -30.24
N LYS A 157 -1.34 -2.11 -29.81
CA LYS A 157 -2.11 -1.08 -29.09
C LYS A 157 -1.48 -0.72 -27.74
N LEU A 158 -1.00 -1.72 -26.99
CA LEU A 158 -0.33 -1.49 -25.70
C LEU A 158 0.97 -0.69 -25.87
N ILE A 159 1.76 -1.01 -26.91
CA ILE A 159 2.99 -0.26 -27.23
C ILE A 159 2.62 1.20 -27.59
N ALA A 160 1.63 1.39 -28.45
CA ALA A 160 1.19 2.73 -28.84
C ALA A 160 0.69 3.55 -27.62
N ALA A 161 -0.15 2.97 -26.79
CA ALA A 161 -0.65 3.61 -25.58
C ALA A 161 0.49 3.95 -24.57
N THR A 162 1.46 3.05 -24.43
CA THR A 162 2.60 3.27 -23.54
C THR A 162 3.54 4.38 -24.08
N ASN A 163 3.78 4.41 -25.38
CA ASN A 163 4.61 5.44 -26.00
C ASN A 163 3.96 6.84 -25.99
N ALA A 164 2.66 6.91 -25.84
CA ALA A 164 1.92 8.16 -25.72
C ALA A 164 1.99 8.78 -24.31
N LEU A 165 2.55 8.05 -23.32
CA LEU A 165 2.70 8.59 -21.97
C LEU A 165 3.73 9.73 -21.96
N VAL A 166 3.34 10.83 -21.33
CA VAL A 166 4.24 11.97 -21.08
C VAL A 166 4.85 11.79 -19.70
N MET A 167 6.17 11.78 -19.64
CA MET A 167 6.93 11.78 -18.39
C MET A 167 7.47 13.18 -18.14
N GLY A 168 7.36 13.66 -16.90
CA GLY A 168 7.84 14.99 -16.49
C GLY A 168 7.98 15.08 -14.97
N GLU A 169 8.39 16.23 -14.52
CA GLU A 169 8.43 16.54 -13.09
C GLU A 169 7.02 16.65 -12.53
N PRO A 170 6.73 16.06 -11.33
CA PRO A 170 5.38 16.00 -10.79
C PRO A 170 4.73 17.35 -10.48
N LEU A 171 5.52 18.44 -10.43
CA LEU A 171 5.07 19.78 -10.11
C LEU A 171 5.02 20.70 -11.35
N ASP A 172 5.41 20.20 -12.52
CA ASP A 172 5.24 20.94 -13.78
C ASP A 172 3.75 20.89 -14.20
N GLU A 173 3.20 22.05 -14.62
CA GLU A 173 1.82 22.18 -15.13
C GLU A 173 1.69 21.72 -16.59
#